data_c0d1454390c24c6630c87086de3da2d2
#
_entry.id   c0d1454390c24c6630c87086de3da2d2
#
_cell.length_a   1.000
_cell.length_b   1.000
_cell.length_c   1.000
_cell.angle_alpha   90.00
_cell.angle_beta   90.00
_cell.angle_gamma   90.00
#
_symmetry.space_group_name_H-M   'P 1'
#
loop_
_entity.id
_entity.type
_entity.pdbx_description
1 polymer ?
#
loop_
_entity_poly.entity_id
_entity_poly.type
_entity_poly.pdbx_seq_one_letter_code
_entity_poly.pdbx_strand_id
1 'polypeptide(L)'
;MRILFMGTPDFAVASLKRLVEDGHTICGVFTQPDKPKNRGHKMAFSPVKEYALSQNLEVYQPLKMRDGEAMGIVEALAPELIVVAAYGKILPEEILNFPKYSSINVHSSLLPKYRGAAPINWAILDGEEETDRKSVV
;
A
#
# COMPACT_ATOMS: atom_id res chain seq x y z
N MET A 1 -1.35 -12.87 10.52
CA MET A 1 -0.66 -12.94 9.24
C MET A 1 0.28 -11.75 9.09
N ARG A 2 1.40 -11.98 8.49
CA ARG A 2 2.42 -10.95 8.33
C ARG A 2 2.19 -10.20 7.01
N ILE A 3 1.84 -8.93 7.09
CA ILE A 3 1.40 -8.15 5.93
C ILE A 3 2.29 -6.96 5.69
N LEU A 4 2.70 -6.76 4.44
CA LEU A 4 3.32 -5.54 3.97
C LEU A 4 2.23 -4.72 3.29
N PHE A 5 2.00 -3.50 3.77
CA PHE A 5 0.97 -2.63 3.22
C PHE A 5 1.59 -1.57 2.33
N MET A 6 0.95 -1.30 1.20
CA MET A 6 1.40 -0.26 0.28
C MET A 6 0.24 0.65 -0.07
N GLY A 7 0.34 1.92 0.28
CA GLY A 7 -0.73 2.86 0.00
C GLY A 7 -0.32 4.28 0.31
N THR A 8 -1.12 5.24 -0.12
CA THR A 8 -0.76 6.66 0.01
C THR A 8 -1.92 7.54 0.49
N PRO A 9 -3.08 7.62 -0.18
CA PRO A 9 -4.12 8.61 0.16
C PRO A 9 -5.01 8.19 1.32
N ASP A 10 -5.93 9.04 1.68
CA ASP A 10 -6.87 8.79 2.77
C ASP A 10 -7.64 7.49 2.60
N PHE A 11 -8.02 7.17 1.38
CA PHE A 11 -8.69 5.90 1.11
C PHE A 11 -7.88 4.72 1.65
N ALA A 12 -6.58 4.78 1.44
CA ALA A 12 -5.71 3.68 1.86
C ALA A 12 -5.59 3.59 3.37
N VAL A 13 -5.75 4.71 4.07
CA VAL A 13 -5.69 4.71 5.54
C VAL A 13 -6.78 3.81 6.12
N ALA A 14 -7.99 3.88 5.56
CA ALA A 14 -9.08 3.06 6.04
C ALA A 14 -8.76 1.57 5.93
N SER A 15 -8.12 1.18 4.83
CA SER A 15 -7.73 -0.21 4.63
C SER A 15 -6.66 -0.64 5.63
N LEU A 16 -5.64 0.20 5.81
CA LEU A 16 -4.58 -0.11 6.75
C LEU A 16 -5.11 -0.21 8.18
N LYS A 17 -5.97 0.72 8.56
CA LYS A 17 -6.58 0.72 9.87
C LYS A 17 -7.36 -0.57 10.11
N ARG A 18 -8.10 -1.02 9.12
CA ARG A 18 -8.86 -2.25 9.22
C ARG A 18 -7.95 -3.45 9.48
N LEU A 19 -6.83 -3.50 8.78
CA LEU A 19 -5.89 -4.60 8.97
C LEU A 19 -5.28 -4.58 10.36
N VAL A 20 -4.97 -3.40 10.86
CA VAL A 20 -4.43 -3.26 12.22
C VAL A 20 -5.47 -3.71 13.24
N GLU A 21 -6.70 -3.26 13.08
CA GLU A 21 -7.78 -3.59 14.02
C GLU A 21 -8.10 -5.08 14.01
N ASP A 22 -7.93 -5.72 12.86
CA ASP A 22 -8.20 -7.15 12.76
C ASP A 22 -7.07 -8.01 13.35
N GLY A 23 -6.03 -7.39 13.88
CA GLY A 23 -4.98 -8.12 14.58
C GLY A 23 -3.86 -8.64 13.71
N HIS A 24 -3.76 -8.22 12.46
CA HIS A 24 -2.65 -8.64 11.61
C HIS A 24 -1.36 -7.94 11.99
N THR A 25 -0.25 -8.61 11.74
CA THR A 25 1.06 -8.00 11.94
C THR A 25 1.43 -7.22 10.67
N ILE A 26 1.52 -5.91 10.80
CA ILE A 26 1.95 -5.08 9.68
C ILE A 26 3.46 -4.96 9.75
N CYS A 27 4.17 -5.73 8.94
CA CYS A 27 5.62 -5.78 9.02
C CYS A 27 6.29 -4.58 8.38
N GLY A 28 5.57 -3.79 7.61
CA GLY A 28 6.09 -2.57 7.03
C GLY A 28 5.00 -1.88 6.24
N VAL A 29 5.20 -0.59 5.97
CA VAL A 29 4.27 0.22 5.20
C VAL A 29 5.08 0.96 4.14
N PHE A 30 4.74 0.74 2.87
CA PHE A 30 5.31 1.51 1.77
C PHE A 30 4.33 2.61 1.42
N THR A 31 4.83 3.82 1.25
CA THR A 31 4.01 4.95 0.84
C THR A 31 4.85 5.85 -0.06
N GLN A 32 4.21 6.74 -0.79
CA GLN A 32 4.91 7.65 -1.67
C GLN A 32 5.83 8.57 -0.87
N PRO A 33 6.93 9.02 -1.49
CA PRO A 33 7.82 9.97 -0.83
C PRO A 33 7.08 11.24 -0.41
N ASP A 34 7.58 11.89 0.62
CA ASP A 34 7.02 13.16 1.08
C ASP A 34 7.07 14.18 -0.04
N LYS A 35 6.07 15.06 -0.07
CA LYS A 35 5.98 16.10 -1.09
C LYS A 35 6.01 17.47 -0.45
N PRO A 36 6.57 18.48 -1.15
CA PRO A 36 6.55 19.82 -0.60
C PRO A 36 5.12 20.30 -0.44
N LYS A 37 4.85 20.92 0.68
CA LYS A 37 3.59 21.61 0.88
C LYS A 37 3.66 22.93 0.14
N ASN A 38 2.61 23.29 -0.54
CA ASN A 38 2.49 24.50 -1.34
C ASN A 38 3.56 25.57 -1.10
N ARG A 39 3.39 26.40 -0.11
CA ARG A 39 4.29 27.51 0.13
C ARG A 39 5.19 27.33 1.32
N GLY A 40 5.06 26.24 1.99
CA GLY A 40 5.63 26.19 3.33
C GLY A 40 7.06 25.71 3.42
N HIS A 41 7.65 25.30 2.35
CA HIS A 41 8.97 24.69 2.43
C HIS A 41 9.00 23.46 3.33
N LYS A 42 7.84 23.05 3.85
CA LYS A 42 7.75 21.88 4.69
C LYS A 42 7.29 20.72 3.84
N MET A 43 7.76 19.54 4.19
CA MET A 43 7.33 18.34 3.51
C MET A 43 6.02 17.84 4.10
N ALA A 44 5.12 17.44 3.24
CA ALA A 44 3.86 16.86 3.66
C ALA A 44 3.96 15.36 3.63
N PHE A 45 3.62 14.72 4.74
CA PHE A 45 3.55 13.27 4.80
C PHE A 45 2.27 12.81 4.12
N SER A 46 2.29 11.61 3.54
CA SER A 46 1.06 11.04 3.03
C SER A 46 0.15 10.69 4.20
N PRO A 47 -1.17 10.64 3.99
CA PRO A 47 -2.07 10.21 5.05
C PRO A 47 -1.71 8.83 5.61
N VAL A 48 -1.28 7.92 4.75
CA VAL A 48 -0.86 6.59 5.20
C VAL A 48 0.36 6.69 6.11
N LYS A 49 1.33 7.54 5.75
CA LYS A 49 2.51 7.71 6.60
C LYS A 49 2.11 8.26 7.98
N GLU A 50 1.24 9.25 8.00
CA GLU A 50 0.81 9.83 9.27
C GLU A 50 0.15 8.80 10.16
N TYR A 51 -0.74 8.00 9.59
CA TYR A 51 -1.40 6.98 10.37
C TYR A 51 -0.40 5.91 10.85
N ALA A 52 0.48 5.47 9.95
CA ALA A 52 1.44 4.43 10.30
C ALA A 52 2.35 4.87 11.44
N LEU A 53 2.80 6.11 11.42
CA LEU A 53 3.64 6.63 12.49
C LEU A 53 2.88 6.68 13.82
N SER A 54 1.59 7.00 13.76
CA SER A 54 0.78 7.04 14.98
C SER A 54 0.60 5.65 15.60
N GLN A 55 0.78 4.61 14.81
CA GLN A 55 0.65 3.24 15.28
C GLN A 55 2.01 2.56 15.48
N ASN A 56 3.09 3.32 15.40
CA ASN A 56 4.45 2.81 15.55
C ASN A 56 4.80 1.75 14.51
N LEU A 57 4.27 1.89 13.31
CA LEU A 57 4.60 1.00 12.20
C LEU A 57 5.80 1.54 11.44
N GLU A 58 6.60 0.63 10.88
CA GLU A 58 7.76 1.04 10.10
C GLU A 58 7.33 1.50 8.72
N VAL A 59 7.83 2.67 8.32
CA VAL A 59 7.46 3.29 7.04
C VAL A 59 8.66 3.33 6.12
N TYR A 60 8.45 2.96 4.87
CA TYR A 60 9.47 2.98 3.84
C TYR A 60 8.93 3.79 2.66
N GLN A 61 9.77 4.60 2.06
CA GLN A 61 9.37 5.47 0.97
C GLN A 61 10.35 5.33 -0.21
N PRO A 62 10.40 4.14 -0.83
CA PRO A 62 11.33 3.92 -1.94
C PRO A 62 11.03 4.87 -3.08
N LEU A 63 12.07 5.44 -3.67
CA LEU A 63 11.92 6.30 -4.82
C LEU A 63 11.63 5.49 -6.08
N LYS A 64 12.27 4.34 -6.20
CA LYS A 64 12.13 3.48 -7.36
C LYS A 64 11.80 2.07 -6.93
N MET A 65 10.98 1.41 -7.74
CA MET A 65 10.57 0.06 -7.43
C MET A 65 11.37 -0.99 -8.19
N ARG A 66 12.19 -0.59 -9.16
CA ARG A 66 12.88 -1.54 -10.04
C ARG A 66 14.38 -1.59 -9.90
N ASP A 67 14.95 -0.80 -9.03
CA ASP A 67 16.41 -0.76 -8.92
C ASP A 67 16.96 -1.67 -7.81
N GLY A 68 16.12 -2.53 -7.26
CA GLY A 68 16.54 -3.46 -6.23
C GLY A 68 16.35 -2.97 -4.82
N GLU A 69 16.20 -1.67 -4.62
CA GLU A 69 16.01 -1.15 -3.26
C GLU A 69 14.71 -1.67 -2.65
N ALA A 70 13.62 -1.51 -3.39
CA ALA A 70 12.32 -1.93 -2.87
C ALA A 70 12.28 -3.44 -2.66
N MET A 71 12.81 -4.21 -3.61
CA MET A 71 12.81 -5.66 -3.49
C MET A 71 13.62 -6.11 -2.28
N GLY A 72 14.77 -5.45 -2.04
CA GLY A 72 15.59 -5.77 -0.89
C GLY A 72 14.85 -5.56 0.42
N ILE A 73 14.07 -4.49 0.51
CA ILE A 73 13.25 -4.24 1.71
C ILE A 73 12.17 -5.31 1.85
N VAL A 74 11.52 -5.67 0.75
CA VAL A 74 10.49 -6.70 0.78
C VAL A 74 11.06 -8.03 1.26
N GLU A 75 12.23 -8.39 0.75
CA GLU A 75 12.87 -9.63 1.17
C GLU A 75 13.22 -9.61 2.65
N ALA A 76 13.72 -8.49 3.13
CA ALA A 76 14.09 -8.35 4.54
C ALA A 76 12.87 -8.43 5.45
N LEU A 77 11.74 -7.89 5.02
CA LEU A 77 10.51 -7.90 5.80
C LEU A 77 9.81 -9.25 5.76
N ALA A 78 10.06 -10.03 4.72
CA ALA A 78 9.50 -11.37 4.55
C ALA A 78 7.99 -11.43 4.79
N PRO A 79 7.20 -10.65 4.05
CA PRO A 79 5.75 -10.68 4.24
C PRO A 79 5.13 -11.97 3.71
N GLU A 80 4.02 -12.35 4.32
CA GLU A 80 3.23 -13.46 3.79
C GLU A 80 2.22 -12.99 2.76
N LEU A 81 1.86 -11.72 2.83
CA LEU A 81 0.89 -11.12 1.93
C LEU A 81 1.25 -9.65 1.75
N ILE A 82 1.07 -9.15 0.52
CA ILE A 82 1.16 -7.71 0.27
C ILE A 82 -0.25 -7.20 0.00
N VAL A 83 -0.63 -6.12 0.67
CA VAL A 83 -1.92 -5.46 0.45
C VAL A 83 -1.62 -4.09 -0.16
N VAL A 84 -2.16 -3.85 -1.34
CA VAL A 84 -1.95 -2.61 -2.07
C VAL A 84 -3.26 -1.83 -2.12
N ALA A 85 -3.22 -0.57 -1.74
CA ALA A 85 -4.39 0.30 -1.74
C ALA A 85 -3.96 1.68 -2.21
N ALA A 86 -4.06 1.93 -3.52
CA ALA A 86 -3.72 3.22 -4.11
C ALA A 86 -2.30 3.65 -3.74
N TYR A 87 -1.33 2.80 -4.04
CA TYR A 87 0.06 3.12 -3.72
C TYR A 87 0.62 4.22 -4.62
N GLY A 88 0.30 4.18 -5.91
CA GLY A 88 0.75 5.21 -6.84
C GLY A 88 2.04 4.89 -7.56
N LYS A 89 2.55 3.69 -7.44
CA LYS A 89 3.71 3.23 -8.19
C LYS A 89 3.40 1.89 -8.81
N ILE A 90 4.00 1.64 -9.98
CA ILE A 90 3.86 0.36 -10.66
C ILE A 90 4.74 -0.65 -9.96
N LEU A 91 4.16 -1.79 -9.62
CA LEU A 91 4.87 -2.80 -8.86
C LEU A 91 5.41 -3.89 -9.79
N PRO A 92 6.70 -4.20 -9.71
CA PRO A 92 7.28 -5.29 -10.51
C PRO A 92 6.73 -6.64 -10.08
N GLU A 93 6.69 -7.57 -11.02
CA GLU A 93 6.21 -8.92 -10.74
C GLU A 93 6.96 -9.57 -9.59
N GLU A 94 8.27 -9.37 -9.53
CA GLU A 94 9.06 -10.01 -8.48
C GLU A 94 8.59 -9.62 -7.09
N ILE A 95 8.13 -8.37 -6.93
CA ILE A 95 7.59 -7.94 -5.64
C ILE A 95 6.21 -8.52 -5.42
N LEU A 96 5.35 -8.46 -6.45
CA LEU A 96 3.98 -8.95 -6.32
C LEU A 96 3.92 -10.44 -6.02
N ASN A 97 4.87 -11.21 -6.55
CA ASN A 97 4.85 -12.66 -6.42
C ASN A 97 5.72 -13.19 -5.29
N PHE A 98 6.44 -12.31 -4.60
CA PHE A 98 7.34 -12.73 -3.54
C PHE A 98 6.62 -13.38 -2.35
N PRO A 99 5.53 -12.80 -1.83
CA PRO A 99 4.90 -13.34 -0.63
C PRO A 99 4.24 -14.70 -0.90
N LYS A 100 4.18 -15.51 0.14
CA LYS A 100 3.55 -16.83 0.04
C LYS A 100 2.13 -16.76 -0.51
N TYR A 101 1.38 -15.75 -0.09
CA TYR A 101 -0.01 -15.58 -0.53
C TYR A 101 -0.15 -14.49 -1.57
N SER A 102 0.96 -14.13 -2.22
CA SER A 102 0.97 -13.17 -3.30
C SER A 102 0.51 -11.78 -2.84
N SER A 103 -0.26 -11.07 -3.65
CA SER A 103 -0.64 -9.69 -3.37
C SER A 103 -2.11 -9.48 -3.65
N ILE A 104 -2.72 -8.56 -2.89
CA ILE A 104 -4.12 -8.21 -3.04
C ILE A 104 -4.20 -6.71 -3.28
N ASN A 105 -5.04 -6.30 -4.22
CA ASN A 105 -5.31 -4.89 -4.45
C ASN A 105 -6.68 -4.54 -3.91
N VAL A 106 -6.75 -3.49 -3.11
CA VAL A 106 -8.00 -3.03 -2.53
C VAL A 106 -8.54 -1.88 -3.36
N HIS A 107 -9.77 -2.03 -3.82
CA HIS A 107 -10.44 -0.99 -4.60
C HIS A 107 -11.56 -0.37 -3.82
N SER A 108 -11.73 0.95 -4.01
CA SER A 108 -12.90 1.63 -3.50
C SER A 108 -13.97 1.60 -4.59
N SER A 109 -15.19 1.26 -4.21
CA SER A 109 -16.28 1.36 -5.16
C SER A 109 -16.61 2.83 -5.39
N LEU A 110 -16.82 3.18 -6.65
CA LEU A 110 -17.16 4.56 -7.00
C LEU A 110 -18.63 4.72 -7.31
N LEU A 111 -19.45 3.72 -6.99
CA LEU A 111 -20.87 3.80 -7.29
C LEU A 111 -21.51 4.83 -6.37
N PRO A 112 -22.11 5.87 -6.93
CA PRO A 112 -22.64 6.95 -6.10
C PRO A 112 -23.82 6.58 -5.24
N LYS A 113 -24.48 5.47 -5.53
CA LYS A 113 -25.59 5.03 -4.72
C LYS A 113 -25.19 4.53 -3.35
N TYR A 114 -23.93 4.29 -3.13
CA TYR A 114 -23.47 3.89 -1.80
C TYR A 114 -23.21 5.14 -0.99
N ARG A 115 -23.92 5.29 0.07
CA ARG A 115 -23.82 6.45 0.90
C ARG A 115 -23.01 6.17 2.13
N GLY A 116 -22.34 7.18 2.60
CA GLY A 116 -21.53 7.05 3.79
C GLY A 116 -20.15 6.54 3.46
N ALA A 117 -19.99 5.26 3.37
CA ALA A 117 -18.69 4.68 3.08
C ALA A 117 -18.77 3.89 1.79
N ALA A 118 -17.81 4.11 0.90
CA ALA A 118 -17.73 3.29 -0.30
C ALA A 118 -17.32 1.88 0.08
N PRO A 119 -17.92 0.88 -0.55
CA PRO A 119 -17.50 -0.50 -0.27
C PRO A 119 -16.06 -0.71 -0.74
N ILE A 120 -15.37 -1.58 -0.03
CA ILE A 120 -14.01 -1.92 -0.38
C ILE A 120 -14.03 -3.28 -1.05
N ASN A 121 -13.49 -3.33 -2.26
CA ASN A 121 -13.38 -4.56 -3.02
C ASN A 121 -11.96 -5.06 -3.00
N TRP A 122 -11.82 -6.35 -2.90
CA TRP A 122 -10.51 -6.99 -2.89
C TRP A 122 -10.31 -7.74 -4.20
N ALA A 123 -9.15 -7.56 -4.79
CA ALA A 123 -8.81 -8.25 -6.02
C ALA A 123 -7.38 -8.79 -5.89
N ILE A 124 -7.22 -10.06 -6.23
CA ILE A 124 -5.90 -10.68 -6.21
C ILE A 124 -5.10 -10.18 -7.40
N LEU A 125 -3.87 -9.77 -7.13
CA LEU A 125 -2.96 -9.31 -8.17
C LEU A 125 -2.13 -10.48 -8.64
N ASP A 126 -2.04 -10.60 -9.95
CA ASP A 126 -1.24 -11.64 -10.58
C ASP A 126 -0.27 -10.93 -11.53
N GLY A 127 1.00 -11.27 -11.45
CA GLY A 127 1.98 -10.63 -12.30
C GLY A 127 1.72 -10.80 -13.78
N GLU A 128 0.96 -11.79 -14.15
CA GLU A 128 0.64 -12.03 -15.57
C GLU A 128 -0.58 -11.28 -16.04
N GLU A 129 -1.33 -10.69 -15.14
CA GLU A 129 -2.56 -10.03 -15.51
C GLU A 129 -2.31 -8.55 -15.70
N GLU A 130 -2.04 -8.18 -16.94
CA GLU A 130 -1.71 -6.81 -17.27
C GLU A 130 -2.76 -5.82 -16.82
N THR A 131 -4.02 -6.20 -16.96
CA THR A 131 -5.10 -5.30 -16.63
C THR A 131 -5.11 -4.93 -15.16
N ASP A 132 -4.63 -5.80 -14.31
CA ASP A 132 -4.64 -5.53 -12.88
C ASP A 132 -3.66 -4.46 -12.49
N ARG A 133 -2.63 -4.27 -13.27
CA ARG A 133 -1.65 -3.26 -12.95
C ARG A 133 -2.22 -1.87 -12.99
N LYS A 134 -3.21 -1.65 -13.83
CA LYS A 134 -3.83 -0.34 -13.93
C LYS A 134 -4.59 0.01 -12.67
N SER A 135 -5.10 -0.98 -11.98
CA SER A 135 -5.84 -0.73 -10.77
C SER A 135 -4.94 -0.62 -9.55
N VAL A 136 -3.72 -1.06 -9.66
CA VAL A 136 -2.76 -0.95 -8.56
C VAL A 136 -2.27 0.47 -8.41
N VAL A 137 -2.10 1.11 -9.52
CA VAL A 137 -1.52 2.45 -9.57
C VAL A 137 -2.59 3.54 -9.38
#